data_e5e71d81a7149fde47ac13a51a5b5e08
#
_entry.id   e5e71d81a7149fde47ac13a51a5b5e08
#
_cell.length_a   1.000
_cell.length_b   1.000
_cell.length_c   1.000
_cell.angle_alpha   90.00
_cell.angle_beta   90.00
_cell.angle_gamma   90.00
#
_symmetry.space_group_name_H-M   'P 1'
#
loop_
_entity.id
_entity.type
_entity.pdbx_description
1 polymer ?
#
loop_
_entity_poly.entity_id
_entity_poly.type
_entity_poly.pdbx_seq_one_letter_code
_entity_poly.pdbx_strand_id
1 'polypeptide(L)'
;MTSSNKHFTIYMIGDSTMANKDISKGQERGWGMALQGFFTENVTVDNHALNGRSSRSFILEGHWKKVIDAIKPGDYLVIQFGHNDEKGKTGDRRHTDPGTTFTDNYRMFCRAAMAKGATPIIMNAVVRRNFYNLNDNTVDDETLRGAISKNTKELVNSDTLIDTHGLYILTPVNVARELRVPYVDANKITKDLENGMGVEKSRLLHMISAVKNGKDNTHYTVYGAHIVAGLLVDAMADVCPELKPYVRHYDYIVSAKGFGNYLTLQSAIDAVPSGVQTTISVIDGDWDKPVIPMDKKIKIEKYSSVTIRK
;
A
#
# COMPACT_ATOMS: atom_id res chain seq x y z
N MET A 1 23.63 19.76 8.15
CA MET A 1 22.89 19.02 7.13
C MET A 1 21.73 19.90 6.71
N THR A 2 21.79 20.51 5.53
CA THR A 2 20.74 21.38 5.01
C THR A 2 19.52 20.52 4.76
N SER A 3 18.44 20.73 5.54
CA SER A 3 17.11 20.17 5.26
C SER A 3 16.77 20.53 3.81
N SER A 4 16.62 19.54 2.97
CA SER A 4 16.15 19.74 1.59
C SER A 4 14.71 20.22 1.66
N ASN A 5 14.47 21.51 1.37
CA ASN A 5 13.13 22.11 1.28
C ASN A 5 12.45 21.81 -0.07
N LYS A 6 12.87 20.76 -0.76
CA LYS A 6 12.29 20.41 -2.05
C LYS A 6 10.92 19.78 -1.85
N HIS A 7 9.91 20.35 -2.48
CA HIS A 7 8.57 19.75 -2.60
C HIS A 7 8.50 18.91 -3.87
N PHE A 8 7.92 17.70 -3.75
CA PHE A 8 7.65 16.83 -4.88
C PHE A 8 6.44 15.93 -4.59
N THR A 9 5.92 15.32 -5.63
CA THR A 9 4.78 14.41 -5.54
C THR A 9 5.22 12.97 -5.80
N ILE A 10 4.70 12.05 -5.01
CA ILE A 10 4.75 10.61 -5.26
C ILE A 10 3.39 10.20 -5.81
N TYR A 11 3.31 10.04 -7.13
CA TYR A 11 2.14 9.48 -7.79
C TYR A 11 2.14 7.98 -7.61
N MET A 12 0.97 7.39 -7.37
CA MET A 12 0.83 5.96 -7.18
C MET A 12 -0.22 5.40 -8.12
N ILE A 13 0.12 4.33 -8.84
CA ILE A 13 -0.81 3.59 -9.70
C ILE A 13 -0.83 2.12 -9.30
N GLY A 14 -2.02 1.56 -9.20
CA GLY A 14 -2.18 0.19 -8.72
C GLY A 14 -3.64 -0.23 -8.58
N ASP A 15 -3.81 -1.31 -7.84
CA ASP A 15 -5.11 -1.95 -7.61
C ASP A 15 -5.70 -1.67 -6.20
N SER A 16 -6.65 -2.51 -5.77
CA SER A 16 -7.36 -2.34 -4.51
C SER A 16 -6.51 -2.46 -3.26
N THR A 17 -5.36 -3.15 -3.32
CA THR A 17 -4.47 -3.30 -2.17
C THR A 17 -3.72 -2.01 -1.83
N MET A 18 -3.57 -1.13 -2.82
CA MET A 18 -2.94 0.19 -2.71
C MET A 18 -3.97 1.34 -2.58
N ALA A 19 -5.18 1.17 -3.11
CA ALA A 19 -6.16 2.24 -3.35
C ALA A 19 -6.64 2.94 -2.07
N ASN A 20 -6.98 4.23 -2.21
CA ASN A 20 -7.74 4.96 -1.20
C ASN A 20 -9.13 4.34 -1.04
N LYS A 21 -9.61 4.30 0.21
CA LYS A 21 -10.92 3.75 0.57
C LYS A 21 -11.82 4.83 1.18
N ASP A 22 -13.10 4.62 1.02
CA ASP A 22 -14.10 5.44 1.70
C ASP A 22 -14.15 5.08 3.19
N ILE A 23 -13.67 5.99 4.04
CA ILE A 23 -13.56 5.78 5.48
C ILE A 23 -14.93 5.62 6.17
N SER A 24 -16.02 6.09 5.55
CA SER A 24 -17.37 5.94 6.07
C SER A 24 -17.91 4.50 5.94
N LYS A 25 -17.28 3.67 5.08
CA LYS A 25 -17.70 2.29 4.81
C LYS A 25 -17.01 1.24 5.67
N GLY A 26 -16.08 1.64 6.54
CA GLY A 26 -15.44 0.72 7.47
C GLY A 26 -13.93 0.86 7.57
N GLN A 27 -13.28 -0.23 7.98
CA GLN A 27 -11.86 -0.25 8.34
C GLN A 27 -10.93 -0.63 7.19
N GLU A 28 -11.45 -0.95 6.01
CA GLU A 28 -10.61 -1.30 4.86
C GLU A 28 -9.76 -0.09 4.43
N ARG A 29 -8.46 -0.32 4.25
CA ARG A 29 -7.51 0.67 3.71
C ARG A 29 -6.58 -0.01 2.72
N GLY A 30 -6.20 0.71 1.64
CA GLY A 30 -5.03 0.31 0.86
C GLY A 30 -3.75 0.79 1.53
N TRP A 31 -2.65 0.05 1.40
CA TRP A 31 -1.38 0.48 1.97
C TRP A 31 -0.92 1.85 1.43
N GLY A 32 -1.23 2.14 0.16
CA GLY A 32 -0.92 3.44 -0.45
C GLY A 32 -1.69 4.60 0.16
N MET A 33 -2.88 4.34 0.74
CA MET A 33 -3.64 5.35 1.47
C MET A 33 -2.91 5.79 2.75
N ALA A 34 -2.24 4.85 3.43
CA ALA A 34 -1.49 5.14 4.66
C ALA A 34 -0.13 5.80 4.40
N LEU A 35 0.37 5.77 3.15
CA LEU A 35 1.75 6.16 2.83
C LEU A 35 2.04 7.64 3.14
N GLN A 36 1.06 8.56 2.99
CA GLN A 36 1.24 9.98 3.34
C GLN A 36 1.70 10.18 4.78
N GLY A 37 1.24 9.33 5.70
CA GLY A 37 1.58 9.41 7.12
C GLY A 37 3.05 9.15 7.44
N PHE A 38 3.79 8.55 6.52
CA PHE A 38 5.20 8.22 6.67
C PHE A 38 6.16 9.24 6.04
N PHE A 39 5.65 10.36 5.55
CA PHE A 39 6.47 11.42 4.97
C PHE A 39 6.37 12.72 5.76
N THR A 40 7.28 13.65 5.50
CA THR A 40 7.14 15.04 5.92
C THR A 40 6.14 15.77 5.02
N GLU A 41 5.69 16.95 5.42
CA GLU A 41 4.78 17.79 4.63
C GLU A 41 5.35 18.27 3.28
N ASN A 42 6.64 18.09 3.05
CA ASN A 42 7.27 18.39 1.76
C ASN A 42 6.97 17.37 0.67
N VAL A 43 6.41 16.20 1.04
CA VAL A 43 6.03 15.15 0.10
C VAL A 43 4.53 15.05 0.03
N THR A 44 3.99 15.16 -1.19
CA THR A 44 2.58 14.87 -1.45
C THR A 44 2.45 13.47 -2.01
N VAL A 45 1.64 12.62 -1.40
CA VAL A 45 1.27 11.31 -1.96
C VAL A 45 -0.05 11.46 -2.71
N ASP A 46 0.00 11.33 -4.04
CA ASP A 46 -1.16 11.36 -4.92
C ASP A 46 -1.51 9.96 -5.42
N ASN A 47 -2.41 9.29 -4.70
CA ASN A 47 -2.73 7.89 -4.92
C ASN A 47 -3.90 7.72 -5.89
N HIS A 48 -3.59 7.34 -7.11
CA HIS A 48 -4.53 7.04 -8.20
C HIS A 48 -4.88 5.55 -8.33
N ALA A 49 -4.41 4.69 -7.43
CA ALA A 49 -4.75 3.27 -7.44
C ALA A 49 -6.27 3.07 -7.28
N LEU A 50 -6.83 2.08 -7.98
CA LEU A 50 -8.28 1.86 -8.04
C LEU A 50 -8.67 0.40 -7.83
N ASN A 51 -9.74 0.21 -7.06
CA ASN A 51 -10.29 -1.13 -6.80
C ASN A 51 -10.61 -1.88 -8.09
N GLY A 52 -10.15 -3.12 -8.19
CA GLY A 52 -10.48 -4.04 -9.28
C GLY A 52 -9.77 -3.73 -10.60
N ARG A 53 -8.82 -2.78 -10.65
CA ARG A 53 -8.09 -2.46 -11.88
C ARG A 53 -6.83 -3.29 -12.00
N SER A 54 -6.64 -3.82 -13.20
CA SER A 54 -5.37 -4.34 -13.70
C SER A 54 -4.58 -3.22 -14.37
N SER A 55 -3.31 -3.45 -14.69
CA SER A 55 -2.52 -2.51 -15.49
C SER A 55 -3.21 -2.18 -16.82
N ARG A 56 -3.79 -3.19 -17.49
CA ARG A 56 -4.54 -3.04 -18.75
C ARG A 56 -5.80 -2.20 -18.58
N SER A 57 -6.69 -2.56 -17.64
CA SER A 57 -7.95 -1.82 -17.45
C SER A 57 -7.70 -0.39 -16.97
N PHE A 58 -6.66 -0.14 -16.18
CA PHE A 58 -6.24 1.20 -15.77
C PHE A 58 -5.88 2.10 -16.97
N ILE A 59 -5.20 1.51 -17.98
CA ILE A 59 -4.89 2.20 -19.24
C ILE A 59 -6.17 2.43 -20.06
N LEU A 60 -6.94 1.38 -20.31
CA LEU A 60 -8.12 1.41 -21.19
C LEU A 60 -9.21 2.36 -20.70
N GLU A 61 -9.32 2.57 -19.38
CA GLU A 61 -10.29 3.47 -18.74
C GLU A 61 -9.79 4.92 -18.67
N GLY A 62 -8.60 5.21 -19.18
CA GLY A 62 -8.03 6.55 -19.22
C GLY A 62 -7.47 7.05 -17.89
N HIS A 63 -7.36 6.16 -16.87
CA HIS A 63 -6.80 6.56 -15.56
C HIS A 63 -5.32 6.90 -15.66
N TRP A 64 -4.56 6.14 -16.46
CA TRP A 64 -3.15 6.42 -16.73
C TRP A 64 -2.93 7.81 -17.33
N LYS A 65 -3.77 8.22 -18.26
CA LYS A 65 -3.63 9.55 -18.89
C LYS A 65 -3.68 10.69 -17.87
N LYS A 66 -4.55 10.61 -16.88
CA LYS A 66 -4.65 11.62 -15.81
C LYS A 66 -3.35 11.75 -15.02
N VAL A 67 -2.72 10.61 -14.72
CA VAL A 67 -1.48 10.56 -13.95
C VAL A 67 -0.32 11.14 -14.74
N ILE A 68 -0.11 10.63 -15.97
CA ILE A 68 1.04 11.06 -16.77
C ILE A 68 0.95 12.54 -17.19
N ASP A 69 -0.26 13.09 -17.35
CA ASP A 69 -0.45 14.51 -17.64
C ASP A 69 -0.06 15.38 -16.43
N ALA A 70 -0.22 14.89 -15.20
CA ALA A 70 0.07 15.64 -13.97
C ALA A 70 1.54 15.57 -13.54
N ILE A 71 2.24 14.49 -13.85
CA ILE A 71 3.65 14.26 -13.46
C ILE A 71 4.57 15.36 -13.99
N LYS A 72 5.48 15.81 -13.12
CA LYS A 72 6.50 16.85 -13.38
C LYS A 72 7.91 16.31 -13.14
N PRO A 73 8.94 16.99 -13.67
CA PRO A 73 10.33 16.64 -13.39
C PRO A 73 10.63 16.68 -11.89
N GLY A 74 11.24 15.60 -11.40
CA GLY A 74 11.61 15.43 -9.98
C GLY A 74 10.53 14.80 -9.11
N ASP A 75 9.36 14.45 -9.67
CA ASP A 75 8.35 13.62 -9.03
C ASP A 75 8.74 12.14 -9.07
N TYR A 76 7.99 11.31 -8.35
CA TYR A 76 8.12 9.86 -8.36
C TYR A 76 6.83 9.21 -8.86
N LEU A 77 6.95 8.02 -9.47
CA LEU A 77 5.82 7.18 -9.85
C LEU A 77 5.98 5.78 -9.25
N VAL A 78 5.17 5.45 -8.27
CA VAL A 78 5.10 4.09 -7.70
C VAL A 78 4.10 3.25 -8.49
N ILE A 79 4.52 2.07 -8.94
CA ILE A 79 3.73 1.19 -9.80
C ILE A 79 3.59 -0.17 -9.13
N GLN A 80 2.35 -0.60 -8.80
CA GLN A 80 2.07 -1.93 -8.26
C GLN A 80 0.75 -2.48 -8.81
N PHE A 81 0.83 -3.47 -9.69
CA PHE A 81 -0.29 -4.25 -10.20
C PHE A 81 0.02 -5.75 -10.09
N GLY A 82 -0.98 -6.59 -10.39
CA GLY A 82 -0.87 -8.04 -10.39
C GLY A 82 -2.19 -8.71 -10.04
N HIS A 83 -2.78 -8.36 -8.89
CA HIS A 83 -4.00 -8.98 -8.34
C HIS A 83 -5.19 -9.08 -9.30
N ASN A 84 -5.27 -8.20 -10.29
CA ASN A 84 -6.35 -8.22 -11.28
C ASN A 84 -5.84 -8.55 -12.68
N ASP A 85 -4.56 -8.42 -12.94
CA ASP A 85 -3.91 -8.77 -14.21
C ASP A 85 -3.96 -10.28 -14.48
N GLU A 86 -3.84 -11.09 -13.43
CA GLU A 86 -3.92 -12.55 -13.43
C GLU A 86 -5.37 -13.08 -13.55
N LYS A 87 -6.38 -12.20 -13.45
CA LYS A 87 -7.80 -12.60 -13.48
C LYS A 87 -8.34 -12.70 -14.89
N GLY A 88 -9.25 -13.68 -15.06
CA GLY A 88 -9.93 -13.90 -16.32
C GLY A 88 -9.11 -14.71 -17.31
N LYS A 89 -9.50 -14.63 -18.57
CA LYS A 89 -8.88 -15.32 -19.70
C LYS A 89 -8.51 -14.31 -20.78
N THR A 90 -7.73 -14.73 -21.75
CA THR A 90 -7.45 -13.93 -22.95
C THR A 90 -8.77 -13.35 -23.52
N GLY A 91 -8.82 -12.02 -23.64
CA GLY A 91 -10.02 -11.28 -24.04
C GLY A 91 -10.78 -10.62 -22.88
N ASP A 92 -10.59 -11.04 -21.62
CA ASP A 92 -11.10 -10.29 -20.46
C ASP A 92 -10.41 -8.92 -20.40
N ARG A 93 -11.20 -7.92 -20.02
CA ARG A 93 -10.73 -6.53 -19.96
C ARG A 93 -9.59 -6.30 -18.99
N ARG A 94 -9.45 -7.15 -17.97
CA ARG A 94 -8.39 -7.06 -16.94
C ARG A 94 -7.18 -7.92 -17.29
N HIS A 95 -7.41 -9.05 -17.97
CA HIS A 95 -6.37 -10.04 -18.19
C HIS A 95 -5.18 -9.49 -18.97
N THR A 96 -4.00 -9.82 -18.48
CA THR A 96 -2.70 -9.59 -19.14
C THR A 96 -1.88 -10.87 -19.08
N ASP A 97 -0.87 -10.98 -19.93
CA ASP A 97 0.09 -12.08 -19.90
C ASP A 97 1.42 -11.59 -19.32
N PRO A 98 2.03 -12.30 -18.36
CA PRO A 98 3.26 -11.86 -17.69
C PRO A 98 4.44 -11.61 -18.64
N GLY A 99 4.58 -12.44 -19.68
CA GLY A 99 5.67 -12.37 -20.65
C GLY A 99 5.50 -11.30 -21.73
N THR A 100 4.29 -10.79 -21.92
CA THR A 100 3.96 -9.87 -23.01
C THR A 100 3.22 -8.64 -22.50
N THR A 101 1.88 -8.63 -22.49
CA THR A 101 1.07 -7.44 -22.24
C THR A 101 1.29 -6.83 -20.86
N PHE A 102 1.49 -7.62 -19.81
CA PHE A 102 1.82 -7.10 -18.48
C PHE A 102 3.19 -6.41 -18.47
N THR A 103 4.17 -7.06 -19.09
CA THR A 103 5.52 -6.52 -19.26
C THR A 103 5.51 -5.19 -20.05
N ASP A 104 4.78 -5.14 -21.16
CA ASP A 104 4.68 -3.95 -22.01
C ASP A 104 4.00 -2.78 -21.31
N ASN A 105 2.98 -3.04 -20.48
CA ASN A 105 2.35 -2.03 -19.66
C ASN A 105 3.34 -1.41 -18.66
N TYR A 106 4.11 -2.23 -17.93
CA TYR A 106 5.12 -1.74 -17.00
C TYR A 106 6.23 -0.93 -17.71
N ARG A 107 6.71 -1.42 -18.86
CA ARG A 107 7.68 -0.67 -19.68
C ARG A 107 7.13 0.70 -20.10
N MET A 108 5.88 0.74 -20.54
CA MET A 108 5.22 1.96 -20.99
C MET A 108 5.08 2.96 -19.84
N PHE A 109 4.63 2.54 -18.64
CA PHE A 109 4.53 3.39 -17.46
C PHE A 109 5.89 4.00 -17.09
N CYS A 110 6.93 3.17 -17.03
CA CYS A 110 8.27 3.63 -16.66
C CYS A 110 8.84 4.60 -17.68
N ARG A 111 8.82 4.25 -18.97
CA ARG A 111 9.38 5.10 -20.04
C ARG A 111 8.68 6.45 -20.11
N ALA A 112 7.36 6.47 -19.94
CA ALA A 112 6.59 7.71 -19.95
C ALA A 112 6.94 8.60 -18.75
N ALA A 113 7.06 8.03 -17.53
CA ALA A 113 7.48 8.78 -16.35
C ALA A 113 8.90 9.34 -16.50
N MET A 114 9.85 8.52 -16.96
CA MET A 114 11.22 8.93 -17.22
C MET A 114 11.30 10.05 -18.27
N ALA A 115 10.50 9.98 -19.33
CA ALA A 115 10.40 11.03 -20.35
C ALA A 115 9.88 12.37 -19.80
N LYS A 116 9.13 12.35 -18.69
CA LYS A 116 8.69 13.52 -17.94
C LYS A 116 9.73 14.00 -16.90
N GLY A 117 10.86 13.30 -16.75
CA GLY A 117 11.87 13.61 -15.74
C GLY A 117 11.50 13.14 -14.32
N ALA A 118 10.55 12.21 -14.21
CA ALA A 118 10.18 11.59 -12.96
C ALA A 118 10.91 10.24 -12.77
N THR A 119 11.04 9.81 -11.51
CA THR A 119 11.66 8.53 -11.15
C THR A 119 10.59 7.47 -10.93
N PRO A 120 10.48 6.44 -11.79
CA PRO A 120 9.60 5.30 -11.52
C PRO A 120 10.22 4.40 -10.44
N ILE A 121 9.37 3.92 -9.52
CA ILE A 121 9.69 2.88 -8.53
C ILE A 121 8.73 1.73 -8.81
N ILE A 122 9.27 0.61 -9.26
CA ILE A 122 8.49 -0.58 -9.60
C ILE A 122 8.34 -1.46 -8.36
N MET A 123 7.14 -1.99 -8.15
CA MET A 123 6.85 -3.02 -7.15
C MET A 123 6.13 -4.20 -7.82
N ASN A 124 6.40 -5.41 -7.32
CA ASN A 124 5.51 -6.55 -7.56
C ASN A 124 4.29 -6.51 -6.62
N ALA A 125 3.32 -7.38 -6.86
CA ALA A 125 2.11 -7.43 -6.04
C ALA A 125 2.43 -7.87 -4.59
N VAL A 126 1.85 -7.20 -3.60
CA VAL A 126 1.84 -7.69 -2.22
C VAL A 126 1.17 -9.07 -2.15
N VAL A 127 1.51 -9.91 -1.18
CA VAL A 127 0.92 -11.24 -1.09
C VAL A 127 -0.57 -11.19 -0.70
N ARG A 128 -1.29 -12.25 -0.99
CA ARG A 128 -2.53 -12.59 -0.30
C ARG A 128 -2.19 -13.45 0.91
N ARG A 129 -2.87 -13.23 2.01
CA ARG A 129 -2.72 -14.06 3.19
C ARG A 129 -3.30 -15.45 2.90
N ASN A 130 -2.47 -16.30 2.34
CA ASN A 130 -2.84 -17.67 1.97
C ASN A 130 -1.94 -18.69 2.66
N PHE A 131 -2.46 -19.37 3.68
CA PHE A 131 -1.85 -20.48 4.38
C PHE A 131 -2.53 -21.81 4.00
N TYR A 132 -2.94 -21.94 2.75
CA TYR A 132 -3.62 -23.12 2.23
C TYR A 132 -2.96 -23.62 0.96
N ASN A 133 -2.52 -24.87 1.01
CA ASN A 133 -1.92 -25.59 -0.10
C ASN A 133 -2.93 -26.61 -0.65
N LEU A 134 -3.20 -26.59 -1.92
CA LEU A 134 -4.05 -27.58 -2.61
C LEU A 134 -3.32 -28.90 -2.91
N ASN A 135 -2.04 -29.05 -2.49
CA ASN A 135 -1.17 -30.19 -2.80
C ASN A 135 -0.95 -30.38 -4.32
N ASP A 136 -1.14 -29.36 -5.09
CA ASP A 136 -0.89 -29.33 -6.52
C ASP A 136 0.03 -28.14 -6.83
N ASN A 137 1.25 -28.42 -7.27
CA ASN A 137 2.24 -27.40 -7.62
C ASN A 137 1.86 -26.56 -8.87
N THR A 138 0.73 -26.89 -9.51
CA THR A 138 0.19 -26.17 -10.68
C THR A 138 -0.93 -25.20 -10.34
N VAL A 139 -1.26 -25.04 -9.06
CA VAL A 139 -2.39 -24.20 -8.63
C VAL A 139 -2.10 -22.74 -8.91
N ASP A 140 -2.88 -22.17 -9.80
CA ASP A 140 -2.95 -20.74 -10.02
C ASP A 140 -3.88 -20.06 -8.99
N ASP A 141 -3.79 -18.75 -8.90
CA ASP A 141 -4.62 -17.95 -7.99
C ASP A 141 -6.13 -18.10 -8.27
N GLU A 142 -6.52 -18.26 -9.52
CA GLU A 142 -7.93 -18.43 -9.93
C GLU A 142 -8.50 -19.74 -9.34
N THR A 143 -7.75 -20.83 -9.43
CA THR A 143 -8.13 -22.14 -8.88
C THR A 143 -8.22 -22.09 -7.35
N LEU A 144 -7.24 -21.46 -6.70
CA LEU A 144 -7.24 -21.31 -5.25
C LEU A 144 -8.41 -20.43 -4.77
N ARG A 145 -8.67 -19.30 -5.43
CA ARG A 145 -9.83 -18.45 -5.14
C ARG A 145 -11.13 -19.18 -5.32
N GLY A 146 -11.24 -20.01 -6.36
CA GLY A 146 -12.39 -20.88 -6.60
C GLY A 146 -12.61 -21.86 -5.43
N ALA A 147 -11.54 -22.46 -4.89
CA ALA A 147 -11.61 -23.32 -3.73
C ALA A 147 -12.05 -22.56 -2.47
N ILE A 148 -11.45 -21.40 -2.21
CA ILE A 148 -11.78 -20.54 -1.06
C ILE A 148 -13.23 -20.03 -1.15
N SER A 149 -13.70 -19.65 -2.32
CA SER A 149 -15.06 -19.07 -2.51
C SER A 149 -16.18 -20.07 -2.24
N LYS A 150 -15.91 -21.38 -2.42
CA LYS A 150 -16.87 -22.47 -2.17
C LYS A 150 -17.03 -22.80 -0.69
N ASN A 151 -16.07 -22.37 0.14
CA ASN A 151 -16.08 -22.65 1.57
C ASN A 151 -16.68 -21.49 2.37
N THR A 152 -17.34 -21.78 3.46
CA THR A 152 -17.93 -20.78 4.37
C THR A 152 -16.92 -20.25 5.39
N LYS A 153 -15.76 -20.90 5.51
CA LYS A 153 -14.69 -20.57 6.45
C LYS A 153 -13.38 -20.36 5.69
N GLU A 154 -12.46 -19.68 6.35
CA GLU A 154 -11.06 -19.62 5.91
C GLU A 154 -10.47 -21.04 5.81
N LEU A 155 -9.68 -21.27 4.76
CA LEU A 155 -8.95 -22.52 4.59
C LEU A 155 -7.51 -22.33 5.06
N VAL A 156 -7.06 -23.25 5.94
CA VAL A 156 -5.69 -23.27 6.46
C VAL A 156 -5.26 -24.73 6.56
N ASN A 157 -4.15 -25.08 5.91
CA ASN A 157 -3.49 -26.39 6.04
C ASN A 157 -1.96 -26.30 5.99
N SER A 158 -1.41 -25.09 6.06
CA SER A 158 0.02 -24.80 6.07
C SER A 158 0.33 -23.75 7.14
N ASP A 159 1.50 -23.79 7.72
CA ASP A 159 2.07 -22.77 8.62
C ASP A 159 2.94 -21.75 7.87
N THR A 160 3.15 -22.01 6.58
CA THR A 160 3.94 -21.15 5.67
C THR A 160 3.02 -20.57 4.60
N LEU A 161 3.12 -19.26 4.37
CA LEU A 161 2.35 -18.57 3.35
C LEU A 161 2.75 -19.02 1.95
N ILE A 162 1.75 -19.34 1.14
CA ILE A 162 1.90 -19.78 -0.26
C ILE A 162 1.49 -18.65 -1.17
N ASP A 163 2.45 -18.11 -1.94
CA ASP A 163 2.15 -17.07 -2.93
C ASP A 163 1.39 -17.66 -4.13
N THR A 164 0.43 -16.90 -4.61
CA THR A 164 -0.49 -17.33 -5.67
C THR A 164 -0.38 -16.50 -6.95
N HIS A 165 0.58 -15.59 -7.03
CA HIS A 165 0.72 -14.69 -8.19
C HIS A 165 1.49 -15.29 -9.37
N GLY A 166 2.16 -16.43 -9.16
CA GLY A 166 2.90 -17.11 -10.23
C GLY A 166 3.93 -16.22 -10.92
N LEU A 167 3.93 -16.22 -12.26
CA LEU A 167 4.90 -15.45 -13.05
C LEU A 167 4.69 -13.93 -12.99
N TYR A 168 3.55 -13.44 -12.50
CA TYR A 168 3.29 -11.99 -12.39
C TYR A 168 4.23 -11.31 -11.39
N ILE A 169 4.79 -12.01 -10.40
CA ILE A 169 5.78 -11.43 -9.48
C ILE A 169 7.14 -11.19 -10.14
N LEU A 170 7.46 -11.92 -11.22
CA LEU A 170 8.77 -11.83 -11.89
C LEU A 170 8.82 -10.70 -12.92
N THR A 171 7.69 -10.34 -13.53
CA THR A 171 7.64 -9.29 -14.55
C THR A 171 8.18 -7.94 -14.03
N PRO A 172 7.75 -7.42 -12.86
CA PRO A 172 8.21 -6.13 -12.37
C PRO A 172 9.73 -6.06 -12.17
N VAL A 173 10.34 -7.08 -11.59
CA VAL A 173 11.80 -7.10 -11.39
C VAL A 173 12.56 -7.19 -12.72
N ASN A 174 12.03 -7.91 -13.70
CA ASN A 174 12.67 -8.01 -15.02
C ASN A 174 12.64 -6.67 -15.77
N VAL A 175 11.52 -5.97 -15.75
CA VAL A 175 11.39 -4.63 -16.32
C VAL A 175 12.29 -3.63 -15.59
N ALA A 176 12.36 -3.70 -14.25
CA ALA A 176 13.23 -2.82 -13.47
C ALA A 176 14.71 -3.00 -13.85
N ARG A 177 15.16 -4.25 -14.00
CA ARG A 177 16.53 -4.56 -14.47
C ARG A 177 16.78 -4.08 -15.89
N GLU A 178 15.84 -4.31 -16.80
CA GLU A 178 15.93 -3.86 -18.20
C GLU A 178 16.09 -2.34 -18.30
N LEU A 179 15.27 -1.60 -17.56
CA LEU A 179 15.23 -0.13 -17.63
C LEU A 179 16.17 0.54 -16.61
N ARG A 180 16.82 -0.23 -15.73
CA ARG A 180 17.69 0.25 -14.64
C ARG A 180 16.97 1.25 -13.74
N VAL A 181 15.75 0.93 -13.36
CA VAL A 181 14.94 1.73 -12.44
C VAL A 181 14.82 1.07 -11.06
N PRO A 182 14.57 1.84 -10.00
CA PRO A 182 14.36 1.33 -8.65
C PRO A 182 13.28 0.24 -8.59
N TYR A 183 13.55 -0.82 -7.83
CA TYR A 183 12.64 -1.93 -7.60
C TYR A 183 12.51 -2.26 -6.12
N VAL A 184 11.29 -2.43 -5.65
CA VAL A 184 10.96 -2.91 -4.31
C VAL A 184 10.24 -4.25 -4.43
N ASP A 185 10.74 -5.28 -3.76
CA ASP A 185 10.11 -6.60 -3.69
C ASP A 185 9.01 -6.61 -2.62
N ALA A 186 7.88 -5.97 -2.95
CA ALA A 186 6.73 -5.86 -2.05
C ALA A 186 6.13 -7.23 -1.72
N ASN A 187 6.20 -8.19 -2.68
CA ASN A 187 5.78 -9.57 -2.45
C ASN A 187 6.60 -10.23 -1.33
N LYS A 188 7.92 -10.20 -1.45
CA LYS A 188 8.80 -10.78 -0.44
C LYS A 188 8.62 -10.11 0.92
N ILE A 189 8.58 -8.77 0.97
CA ILE A 189 8.41 -8.00 2.21
C ILE A 189 7.13 -8.41 2.94
N THR A 190 6.01 -8.45 2.23
CA THR A 190 4.73 -8.82 2.83
C THR A 190 4.62 -10.30 3.16
N LYS A 191 5.25 -11.17 2.36
CA LYS A 191 5.36 -12.61 2.66
C LYS A 191 6.17 -12.87 3.93
N ASP A 192 7.30 -12.18 4.09
CA ASP A 192 8.14 -12.30 5.29
C ASP A 192 7.42 -11.78 6.53
N LEU A 193 6.71 -10.66 6.42
CA LEU A 193 5.87 -10.11 7.49
C LEU A 193 4.83 -11.15 7.95
N GLU A 194 4.06 -11.70 7.02
CA GLU A 194 2.96 -12.60 7.35
C GLU A 194 3.45 -13.94 7.89
N ASN A 195 4.53 -14.50 7.34
CA ASN A 195 5.18 -15.70 7.88
C ASN A 195 5.74 -15.44 9.29
N GLY A 196 6.34 -14.29 9.54
CA GLY A 196 6.85 -13.91 10.85
C GLY A 196 5.76 -13.73 11.90
N MET A 197 4.57 -13.27 11.49
CA MET A 197 3.40 -13.17 12.37
C MET A 197 2.71 -14.53 12.58
N GLY A 198 2.82 -15.45 11.61
CA GLY A 198 2.13 -16.72 11.59
C GLY A 198 0.64 -16.62 11.29
N VAL A 199 -0.02 -17.79 11.18
CA VAL A 199 -1.41 -17.92 10.75
C VAL A 199 -2.37 -17.04 11.56
N GLU A 200 -2.30 -17.08 12.88
CA GLU A 200 -3.30 -16.39 13.71
C GLU A 200 -3.08 -14.87 13.75
N LYS A 201 -1.85 -14.41 13.98
CA LYS A 201 -1.59 -12.97 14.14
C LYS A 201 -1.70 -12.20 12.81
N SER A 202 -1.33 -12.81 11.69
CA SER A 202 -1.44 -12.16 10.37
C SER A 202 -2.90 -11.84 9.97
N ARG A 203 -3.89 -12.47 10.62
CA ARG A 203 -5.31 -12.10 10.44
C ARG A 203 -5.60 -10.63 10.78
N LEU A 204 -4.83 -10.04 11.70
CA LEU A 204 -4.99 -8.63 12.08
C LEU A 204 -4.66 -7.67 10.94
N LEU A 205 -3.82 -8.09 10.00
CA LEU A 205 -3.46 -7.26 8.84
C LEU A 205 -4.62 -7.15 7.83
N HIS A 206 -5.49 -8.17 7.75
CA HIS A 206 -6.46 -8.32 6.68
C HIS A 206 -7.91 -8.18 7.14
N MET A 207 -8.78 -7.86 6.18
CA MET A 207 -10.23 -7.72 6.39
C MET A 207 -10.93 -9.06 6.67
N ILE A 208 -10.22 -10.15 6.76
CA ILE A 208 -10.74 -11.49 6.97
C ILE A 208 -11.68 -11.61 8.17
N SER A 209 -11.42 -10.86 9.24
CA SER A 209 -12.27 -10.85 10.45
C SER A 209 -13.39 -9.82 10.39
N ALA A 210 -13.33 -8.87 9.47
CA ALA A 210 -14.28 -7.76 9.37
C ALA A 210 -15.39 -7.99 8.35
N VAL A 211 -15.24 -8.97 7.44
CA VAL A 211 -16.27 -9.28 6.45
C VAL A 211 -17.12 -10.47 6.89
N LYS A 212 -18.40 -10.43 6.55
CA LYS A 212 -19.30 -11.56 6.74
C LYS A 212 -18.74 -12.77 5.98
N ASN A 213 -18.45 -13.87 6.65
CA ASN A 213 -17.85 -15.11 6.16
C ASN A 213 -16.32 -15.20 6.28
N GLY A 214 -15.59 -14.21 6.79
CA GLY A 214 -14.17 -14.30 7.10
C GLY A 214 -13.26 -14.73 5.95
N LYS A 215 -13.51 -14.23 4.73
CA LYS A 215 -12.83 -14.71 3.53
C LYS A 215 -11.91 -13.70 2.85
N ASP A 216 -11.90 -12.46 3.30
CA ASP A 216 -11.07 -11.43 2.66
C ASP A 216 -9.64 -11.48 3.21
N ASN A 217 -8.84 -12.31 2.58
CA ASN A 217 -7.43 -12.51 2.85
C ASN A 217 -6.51 -11.61 2.00
N THR A 218 -7.07 -10.63 1.31
CA THR A 218 -6.36 -9.78 0.35
C THR A 218 -6.29 -8.33 0.82
N HIS A 219 -7.43 -7.76 1.23
CA HIS A 219 -7.50 -6.35 1.59
C HIS A 219 -7.09 -6.13 3.05
N TYR A 220 -6.44 -4.99 3.28
CA TYR A 220 -5.90 -4.64 4.60
C TYR A 220 -6.91 -3.92 5.47
N THR A 221 -6.81 -4.13 6.78
CA THR A 221 -7.38 -3.27 7.82
C THR A 221 -6.60 -1.95 7.92
N VAL A 222 -7.09 -0.99 8.70
CA VAL A 222 -6.31 0.22 9.07
C VAL A 222 -4.93 -0.16 9.62
N TYR A 223 -4.87 -1.15 10.53
CA TYR A 223 -3.64 -1.65 11.12
C TYR A 223 -2.72 -2.26 10.07
N GLY A 224 -3.24 -3.16 9.22
CA GLY A 224 -2.46 -3.82 8.17
C GLY A 224 -1.91 -2.84 7.15
N ALA A 225 -2.72 -1.90 6.70
CA ALA A 225 -2.28 -0.87 5.75
C ALA A 225 -1.16 0.01 6.33
N HIS A 226 -1.25 0.37 7.61
CA HIS A 226 -0.22 1.14 8.30
C HIS A 226 1.11 0.37 8.40
N ILE A 227 1.08 -0.90 8.85
CA ILE A 227 2.28 -1.74 8.96
C ILE A 227 2.94 -1.94 7.59
N VAL A 228 2.15 -2.31 6.57
CA VAL A 228 2.68 -2.55 5.22
C VAL A 228 3.24 -1.26 4.60
N ALA A 229 2.55 -0.13 4.76
CA ALA A 229 3.06 1.17 4.28
C ALA A 229 4.39 1.54 4.93
N GLY A 230 4.56 1.31 6.24
CA GLY A 230 5.82 1.55 6.95
C GLY A 230 6.98 0.73 6.39
N LEU A 231 6.77 -0.57 6.15
CA LEU A 231 7.80 -1.43 5.55
C LEU A 231 8.13 -1.03 4.10
N LEU A 232 7.11 -0.67 3.32
CA LEU A 232 7.32 -0.31 1.92
C LEU A 232 7.97 1.06 1.75
N VAL A 233 7.70 2.03 2.64
CA VAL A 233 8.38 3.34 2.59
C VAL A 233 9.86 3.20 2.89
N ASP A 234 10.24 2.34 3.83
CA ASP A 234 11.65 2.05 4.14
C ASP A 234 12.35 1.40 2.94
N ALA A 235 11.71 0.41 2.34
CA ALA A 235 12.24 -0.23 1.13
C ALA A 235 12.33 0.74 -0.07
N MET A 236 11.38 1.66 -0.21
CA MET A 236 11.46 2.75 -1.20
C MET A 236 12.66 3.66 -0.93
N ALA A 237 12.89 4.04 0.32
CA ALA A 237 14.01 4.89 0.71
C ALA A 237 15.37 4.18 0.59
N ASP A 238 15.41 2.86 0.66
CA ASP A 238 16.64 2.09 0.42
C ASP A 238 17.02 2.05 -1.06
N VAL A 239 16.04 1.89 -1.96
CA VAL A 239 16.29 1.91 -3.42
C VAL A 239 16.34 3.32 -4.01
N CYS A 240 15.82 4.33 -3.30
CA CYS A 240 15.87 5.75 -3.64
C CYS A 240 16.36 6.54 -2.41
N PRO A 241 17.68 6.58 -2.12
CA PRO A 241 18.21 7.20 -0.89
C PRO A 241 17.86 8.68 -0.73
N GLU A 242 17.51 9.39 -1.80
CA GLU A 242 17.04 10.77 -1.78
C GLU A 242 15.71 10.94 -1.03
N LEU A 243 14.94 9.86 -0.84
CA LEU A 243 13.71 9.87 -0.05
C LEU A 243 13.98 9.84 1.47
N LYS A 244 15.12 9.30 1.93
CA LYS A 244 15.43 9.11 3.36
C LYS A 244 15.23 10.37 4.22
N PRO A 245 15.64 11.59 3.81
CA PRO A 245 15.42 12.78 4.60
C PRO A 245 13.96 13.14 4.87
N TYR A 246 13.06 12.62 4.06
CA TYR A 246 11.64 12.92 4.12
C TYR A 246 10.82 11.85 4.86
N VAL A 247 11.39 10.66 5.10
CA VAL A 247 10.70 9.56 5.79
C VAL A 247 10.59 9.83 7.28
N ARG A 248 9.42 9.54 7.85
CA ARG A 248 9.10 9.65 9.29
C ARG A 248 8.32 8.42 9.74
N HIS A 249 8.57 8.00 10.97
CA HIS A 249 7.84 6.90 11.61
C HIS A 249 7.20 7.39 12.90
N TYR A 250 5.90 7.13 13.03
CA TYR A 250 5.13 7.40 14.23
C TYR A 250 4.13 6.26 14.45
N ASP A 251 4.00 5.80 15.69
CA ASP A 251 3.02 4.78 16.06
C ASP A 251 1.58 5.33 15.98
N TYR A 252 1.44 6.65 16.12
CA TYR A 252 0.16 7.35 16.15
C TYR A 252 0.15 8.45 15.09
N ILE A 253 -0.58 8.22 14.02
CA ILE A 253 -0.74 9.17 12.92
C ILE A 253 -2.21 9.51 12.79
N VAL A 254 -2.55 10.79 12.97
CA VAL A 254 -3.91 11.32 12.91
C VAL A 254 -4.19 11.96 11.57
N SER A 255 -5.27 11.54 10.93
CA SER A 255 -5.76 12.10 9.68
C SER A 255 -7.29 12.02 9.61
N ALA A 256 -7.94 13.16 9.46
CA ALA A 256 -9.38 13.23 9.22
C ALA A 256 -9.80 12.57 7.90
N LYS A 257 -8.86 12.49 6.95
CA LYS A 257 -9.04 11.86 5.63
C LYS A 257 -8.74 10.36 5.63
N GLY A 258 -8.27 9.79 6.76
CA GLY A 258 -7.97 8.37 6.90
C GLY A 258 -6.60 7.95 6.36
N PHE A 259 -5.67 8.89 6.13
CA PHE A 259 -4.28 8.61 5.73
C PHE A 259 -3.39 8.19 6.91
N GLY A 260 -3.92 8.28 8.13
CA GLY A 260 -3.29 7.78 9.35
C GLY A 260 -4.03 6.58 9.91
N ASN A 261 -3.54 6.07 11.03
CA ASN A 261 -4.15 4.98 11.76
C ASN A 261 -5.20 5.44 12.80
N TYR A 262 -5.34 6.76 12.99
CA TYR A 262 -6.38 7.38 13.82
C TYR A 262 -7.15 8.45 13.05
N LEU A 263 -8.48 8.45 13.19
CA LEU A 263 -9.35 9.43 12.52
C LEU A 263 -9.55 10.71 13.31
N THR A 264 -9.25 10.72 14.62
CA THR A 264 -9.37 11.89 15.47
C THR A 264 -8.16 12.02 16.40
N LEU A 265 -7.82 13.27 16.75
CA LEU A 265 -6.72 13.54 17.68
C LEU A 265 -6.99 12.94 19.06
N GLN A 266 -8.24 13.04 19.56
CA GLN A 266 -8.59 12.50 20.87
C GLN A 266 -8.46 10.97 20.90
N SER A 267 -8.92 10.26 19.85
CA SER A 267 -8.79 8.79 19.82
C SER A 267 -7.33 8.31 19.80
N ALA A 268 -6.42 9.05 19.18
CA ALA A 268 -4.99 8.77 19.26
C ALA A 268 -4.45 8.99 20.68
N ILE A 269 -4.83 10.10 21.32
CA ILE A 269 -4.43 10.40 22.70
C ILE A 269 -4.94 9.31 23.65
N ASP A 270 -6.20 8.90 23.51
CA ASP A 270 -6.82 7.89 24.38
C ASP A 270 -6.11 6.54 24.26
N ALA A 271 -5.60 6.20 23.08
CA ALA A 271 -4.89 4.95 22.81
C ALA A 271 -3.44 4.92 23.34
N VAL A 272 -2.81 6.07 23.64
CA VAL A 272 -1.45 6.09 24.20
C VAL A 272 -1.44 5.47 25.59
N PRO A 273 -0.54 4.51 25.90
CA PRO A 273 -0.43 3.95 27.23
C PRO A 273 0.04 4.98 28.28
N SER A 274 -0.44 4.85 29.53
CA SER A 274 -0.02 5.69 30.65
C SER A 274 1.49 5.59 30.90
N GLY A 275 2.12 6.71 31.17
CA GLY A 275 3.55 6.77 31.51
C GLY A 275 4.52 6.65 30.34
N VAL A 276 4.06 6.27 29.16
CA VAL A 276 4.89 6.13 27.95
C VAL A 276 5.04 7.47 27.26
N GLN A 277 6.30 7.88 27.00
CA GLN A 277 6.57 9.08 26.21
C GLN A 277 6.27 8.77 24.73
N THR A 278 5.33 9.50 24.13
CA THR A 278 4.83 9.22 22.80
C THR A 278 4.74 10.49 21.98
N THR A 279 5.08 10.41 20.70
CA THR A 279 4.80 11.48 19.72
C THR A 279 3.63 11.07 18.83
N ILE A 280 2.61 11.94 18.78
CA ILE A 280 1.49 11.82 17.84
C ILE A 280 1.74 12.76 16.67
N SER A 281 1.71 12.23 15.45
CA SER A 281 1.78 13.01 14.21
C SER A 281 0.38 13.33 13.70
N VAL A 282 0.11 14.61 13.43
CA VAL A 282 -1.18 15.08 12.88
C VAL A 282 -0.94 15.65 11.49
N ILE A 283 -1.44 14.97 10.46
CA ILE A 283 -1.07 15.28 9.08
C ILE A 283 -2.14 16.05 8.29
N ASP A 284 -3.36 16.10 8.79
CA ASP A 284 -4.44 16.91 8.22
C ASP A 284 -5.55 17.17 9.26
N GLY A 285 -6.51 18.02 8.90
CA GLY A 285 -7.73 18.32 9.67
C GLY A 285 -7.62 19.56 10.55
N ASP A 286 -8.79 19.96 11.05
CA ASP A 286 -8.99 21.02 12.04
C ASP A 286 -9.55 20.38 13.32
N TRP A 287 -8.84 20.57 14.43
CA TRP A 287 -9.10 19.85 15.67
C TRP A 287 -9.42 20.82 16.80
N ASP A 288 -10.36 20.44 17.62
CA ASP A 288 -10.57 21.11 18.89
C ASP A 288 -9.43 20.83 19.86
N LYS A 289 -9.28 21.65 20.89
CA LYS A 289 -8.30 21.42 21.96
C LYS A 289 -8.49 20.04 22.54
N PRO A 290 -7.47 19.17 22.48
CA PRO A 290 -7.61 17.81 23.02
C PRO A 290 -7.52 17.82 24.55
N VAL A 291 -8.13 16.83 25.17
CA VAL A 291 -7.93 16.51 26.59
C VAL A 291 -6.78 15.52 26.72
N ILE A 292 -5.69 15.95 27.37
CA ILE A 292 -4.54 15.10 27.64
C ILE A 292 -4.57 14.71 29.12
N PRO A 293 -4.78 13.41 29.45
CA PRO A 293 -4.71 12.94 30.82
C PRO A 293 -3.32 13.19 31.44
N MET A 294 -3.27 13.52 32.76
CA MET A 294 -2.02 13.89 33.47
C MET A 294 -0.98 12.75 33.51
N ASP A 295 -1.42 11.51 33.37
CA ASP A 295 -0.58 10.31 33.35
C ASP A 295 0.01 10.00 31.97
N LYS A 296 -0.32 10.78 30.94
CA LYS A 296 0.18 10.58 29.57
C LYS A 296 1.23 11.64 29.20
N LYS A 297 2.35 11.17 28.68
CA LYS A 297 3.47 12.02 28.23
C LYS A 297 3.46 12.14 26.70
N ILE A 298 2.63 13.07 26.18
CA ILE A 298 2.38 13.19 24.75
C ILE A 298 3.03 14.46 24.19
N LYS A 299 3.78 14.29 23.10
CA LYS A 299 4.20 15.36 22.19
C LYS A 299 3.34 15.29 20.94
N ILE A 300 2.79 16.41 20.49
CA ILE A 300 2.03 16.52 19.24
C ILE A 300 2.93 17.22 18.23
N GLU A 301 3.20 16.55 17.12
CA GLU A 301 3.80 17.13 15.92
C GLU A 301 2.73 17.22 14.83
N LYS A 302 2.72 18.30 14.07
CA LYS A 302 1.69 18.53 13.06
C LYS A 302 2.24 19.15 11.81
N TYR A 303 1.61 18.89 10.67
CA TYR A 303 1.88 19.63 9.43
C TYR A 303 1.47 21.10 9.60
N SER A 304 2.09 21.97 8.83
CA SER A 304 1.82 23.42 8.89
C SER A 304 0.38 23.78 8.55
N SER A 305 -0.27 22.97 7.72
CA SER A 305 -1.68 23.10 7.31
C SER A 305 -2.70 22.72 8.40
N VAL A 306 -2.26 22.03 9.49
CA VAL A 306 -3.15 21.52 10.54
C VAL A 306 -3.45 22.61 11.56
N THR A 307 -4.71 22.78 11.91
CA THR A 307 -5.16 23.66 13.00
C THR A 307 -5.54 22.82 14.23
N ILE A 308 -5.01 23.20 15.40
CA ILE A 308 -5.48 22.71 16.72
C ILE A 308 -5.87 23.93 17.53
N ARG A 309 -7.14 24.04 17.89
CA ARG A 309 -7.67 25.17 18.68
C ARG A 309 -7.07 25.18 20.08
N LYS A 310 -6.92 26.38 20.64
CA LYS A 310 -6.35 26.58 22.00
C LYS A 310 -7.38 26.38 23.09
#